data_37e0e8e5042e2a700bcc9ed47d1d1128
#
_entry.id   37e0e8e5042e2a700bcc9ed47d1d1128
#
_cell.length_a   1.000
_cell.length_b   1.000
_cell.length_c   1.000
_cell.angle_alpha   90.00
_cell.angle_beta   90.00
_cell.angle_gamma   90.00
#
_symmetry.space_group_name_H-M   'P 1'
#
loop_
_entity.id
_entity.type
_entity.pdbx_description
1 polymer ?
#
loop_
_entity_poly.entity_id
_entity_poly.type
_entity_poly.pdbx_seq_one_letter_code
_entity_poly.pdbx_strand_id
1 'polypeptide(L)'
;MKEKIIVSLTTYPARIQTVNQVIECLLAQTIKPDKIVLWLSYEEFPNRENDLPEQLLKLERENDIFEIDWCHNIRSYKKLIPTLRKYPNDIIITADDDILYEPCRVENLYKTWQKHKNNIIAHRVHYIVKKDNKIEPYLKWLHCITKTAPSFNLFLTGAGMVLYFPNCFYEDILKEELFTKLSPTADDIWFWAMSTLKGTKIRIAKSCITDLTYIDGTPESGLYHINCNENKNDLYMKQMLDYYPTLIQKINSKKPFIISKINKKWYQQILSVKNEFNHKVWTILGLKIKFKRKNKTPQTLVGVERERERERERESSFSNGI
;
A
#
# COMPACT_ATOMS: atom_id res chain seq x y z
N MET A 1 -13.95 26.02 -2.48
CA MET A 1 -14.09 24.86 -3.39
C MET A 1 -13.89 23.59 -2.55
N LYS A 2 -14.58 22.51 -2.86
CA LYS A 2 -14.36 21.20 -2.22
C LYS A 2 -13.03 20.66 -2.73
N GLU A 3 -12.16 20.24 -1.82
CA GLU A 3 -10.88 19.60 -2.19
C GLU A 3 -11.17 18.32 -2.99
N LYS A 4 -10.49 18.16 -4.13
CA LYS A 4 -10.55 16.92 -4.92
C LYS A 4 -9.68 15.84 -4.28
N ILE A 5 -10.05 14.60 -4.50
CA ILE A 5 -9.29 13.42 -4.06
C ILE A 5 -8.63 12.81 -5.30
N ILE A 6 -7.31 12.89 -5.35
CA ILE A 6 -6.50 12.30 -6.41
C ILE A 6 -5.82 11.07 -5.86
N VAL A 7 -6.13 9.89 -6.38
CA VAL A 7 -5.36 8.67 -6.08
C VAL A 7 -4.24 8.54 -7.08
N SER A 8 -3.03 8.30 -6.61
CA SER A 8 -1.83 8.27 -7.45
C SER A 8 -0.99 7.05 -7.16
N LEU A 9 -0.56 6.40 -8.21
CA LEU A 9 0.33 5.24 -8.16
C LEU A 9 1.31 5.24 -9.32
N THR A 10 2.28 4.34 -9.28
CA THR A 10 3.22 4.10 -10.36
C THR A 10 3.47 2.61 -10.49
N THR A 11 3.87 2.16 -11.66
CA THR A 11 4.34 0.82 -11.92
C THR A 11 5.59 0.83 -12.82
N TYR A 12 6.10 -0.34 -13.15
CA TYR A 12 7.27 -0.55 -13.99
C TYR A 12 7.08 -1.83 -14.85
N PRO A 13 7.92 -2.10 -15.87
CA PRO A 13 7.65 -3.15 -16.86
C PRO A 13 7.36 -4.53 -16.28
N ALA A 14 8.03 -4.93 -15.19
CA ALA A 14 7.82 -6.27 -14.62
C ALA A 14 6.43 -6.46 -13.96
N ARG A 15 5.71 -5.37 -13.65
CA ARG A 15 4.39 -5.40 -13.00
C ARG A 15 3.26 -4.83 -13.87
N ILE A 16 3.57 -4.35 -15.07
CA ILE A 16 2.59 -3.71 -15.96
C ILE A 16 1.41 -4.63 -16.29
N GLN A 17 1.63 -5.94 -16.34
CA GLN A 17 0.60 -6.94 -16.66
C GLN A 17 -0.41 -7.18 -15.51
N THR A 18 -0.11 -6.73 -14.29
CA THR A 18 -0.93 -7.01 -13.12
C THR A 18 -1.54 -5.75 -12.49
N VAL A 19 -1.05 -4.57 -12.83
CA VAL A 19 -1.48 -3.29 -12.24
C VAL A 19 -2.97 -2.97 -12.49
N ASN A 20 -3.56 -3.51 -13.55
CA ASN A 20 -4.99 -3.38 -13.84
C ASN A 20 -5.87 -3.86 -12.68
N GLN A 21 -5.47 -4.92 -11.94
CA GLN A 21 -6.19 -5.42 -10.77
C GLN A 21 -6.23 -4.37 -9.65
N VAL A 22 -5.15 -3.61 -9.48
CA VAL A 22 -5.11 -2.51 -8.50
C VAL A 22 -6.00 -1.36 -8.95
N ILE A 23 -5.96 -0.99 -10.24
CA ILE A 23 -6.82 0.06 -10.80
C ILE A 23 -8.30 -0.31 -10.60
N GLU A 24 -8.69 -1.55 -10.86
CA GLU A 24 -10.06 -2.05 -10.62
C GLU A 24 -10.47 -1.90 -9.14
N CYS A 25 -9.58 -2.24 -8.20
CA CYS A 25 -9.82 -2.01 -6.76
C CYS A 25 -9.98 -0.52 -6.42
N LEU A 26 -9.21 0.37 -7.07
CA LEU A 26 -9.30 1.82 -6.86
C LEU A 26 -10.58 2.40 -7.47
N LEU A 27 -11.01 1.90 -8.61
CA LEU A 27 -12.30 2.23 -9.24
C LEU A 27 -13.50 1.73 -8.41
N ALA A 28 -13.32 0.67 -7.62
CA ALA A 28 -14.37 0.09 -6.77
C ALA A 28 -14.48 0.73 -5.37
N GLN A 29 -13.75 1.82 -5.07
CA GLN A 29 -13.77 2.45 -3.75
C GLN A 29 -15.16 3.01 -3.40
N THR A 30 -15.56 2.93 -2.11
CA THR A 30 -16.86 3.45 -1.59
C THR A 30 -16.98 4.96 -1.69
N ILE A 31 -15.88 5.68 -1.40
CA ILE A 31 -15.72 7.09 -1.80
C ILE A 31 -14.90 7.08 -3.09
N LYS A 32 -15.55 7.42 -4.18
CA LYS A 32 -14.89 7.55 -5.48
C LYS A 32 -13.87 8.69 -5.44
N PRO A 33 -12.62 8.47 -5.86
CA PRO A 33 -11.71 9.56 -6.12
C PRO A 33 -12.22 10.42 -7.29
N ASP A 34 -11.84 11.68 -7.30
CA ASP A 34 -12.11 12.58 -8.43
C ASP A 34 -11.19 12.23 -9.63
N LYS A 35 -10.02 11.65 -9.35
CA LYS A 35 -9.08 11.17 -10.36
C LYS A 35 -8.21 10.02 -9.81
N ILE A 36 -7.87 9.07 -10.67
CA ILE A 36 -6.85 8.04 -10.45
C ILE A 36 -5.78 8.24 -11.51
N VAL A 37 -4.52 8.44 -11.11
CA VAL A 37 -3.41 8.68 -12.03
C VAL A 37 -2.38 7.58 -11.88
N LEU A 38 -2.12 6.85 -12.97
CA LEU A 38 -1.02 5.92 -13.09
C LEU A 38 0.16 6.60 -13.78
N TRP A 39 1.23 6.88 -13.03
CA TRP A 39 2.44 7.47 -13.57
C TRP A 39 3.37 6.41 -14.14
N LEU A 40 3.73 6.55 -15.40
CA LEU A 40 4.71 5.73 -16.10
C LEU A 40 5.93 6.57 -16.52
N SER A 41 7.08 5.92 -16.67
CA SER A 41 8.26 6.65 -17.12
C SER A 41 8.52 6.45 -18.59
N TYR A 42 9.00 7.53 -19.22
CA TYR A 42 9.39 7.55 -20.62
C TYR A 42 10.50 6.52 -20.93
N GLU A 43 11.39 6.32 -19.99
CA GLU A 43 12.57 5.46 -20.13
C GLU A 43 12.22 3.98 -19.99
N GLU A 44 11.21 3.64 -19.17
CA GLU A 44 10.78 2.26 -18.96
C GLU A 44 9.77 1.80 -20.02
N PHE A 45 9.08 2.74 -20.69
CA PHE A 45 8.08 2.49 -21.74
C PHE A 45 8.33 3.41 -22.94
N PRO A 46 9.40 3.15 -23.75
CA PRO A 46 9.83 4.06 -24.82
C PRO A 46 8.82 4.19 -25.96
N ASN A 47 7.97 3.17 -26.20
CA ASN A 47 6.93 3.20 -27.23
C ASN A 47 5.56 3.63 -26.67
N ARG A 48 5.53 4.16 -25.42
CA ARG A 48 4.33 4.70 -24.76
C ARG A 48 3.19 3.67 -24.68
N GLU A 49 2.00 4.04 -25.15
CA GLU A 49 0.79 3.21 -25.13
C GLU A 49 1.01 1.87 -25.84
N ASN A 50 1.94 1.79 -26.81
CA ASN A 50 2.27 0.54 -27.52
C ASN A 50 2.98 -0.49 -26.61
N ASP A 51 3.59 -0.06 -25.52
CA ASP A 51 4.21 -0.95 -24.54
C ASP A 51 3.21 -1.43 -23.46
N LEU A 52 1.96 -0.93 -23.49
CA LEU A 52 0.98 -1.18 -22.45
C LEU A 52 0.02 -2.32 -22.82
N PRO A 53 -0.43 -3.11 -21.83
CA PRO A 53 -1.46 -4.12 -22.05
C PRO A 53 -2.78 -3.50 -22.51
N GLU A 54 -3.42 -4.10 -23.53
CA GLU A 54 -4.72 -3.64 -24.04
C GLU A 54 -5.79 -3.55 -22.92
N GLN A 55 -5.74 -4.44 -21.93
CA GLN A 55 -6.67 -4.38 -20.80
C GLN A 55 -6.51 -3.09 -19.98
N LEU A 56 -5.29 -2.59 -19.80
CA LEU A 56 -5.02 -1.33 -19.08
C LEU A 56 -5.52 -0.13 -19.87
N LEU A 57 -5.25 -0.09 -21.19
CA LEU A 57 -5.73 0.95 -22.09
C LEU A 57 -7.26 0.96 -22.19
N LYS A 58 -7.88 -0.22 -22.16
CA LYS A 58 -9.35 -0.34 -22.12
C LYS A 58 -9.92 0.27 -20.84
N LEU A 59 -9.31 0.01 -19.67
CA LEU A 59 -9.74 0.62 -18.41
C LEU A 59 -9.70 2.14 -18.47
N GLU A 60 -8.66 2.72 -19.09
CA GLU A 60 -8.54 4.17 -19.24
C GLU A 60 -9.66 4.74 -20.15
N ARG A 61 -9.91 4.10 -21.29
CA ARG A 61 -10.98 4.53 -22.20
C ARG A 61 -12.39 4.44 -21.63
N GLU A 62 -12.64 3.46 -20.75
CA GLU A 62 -13.96 3.18 -20.17
C GLU A 62 -14.22 3.94 -18.86
N ASN A 63 -13.22 4.61 -18.27
CA ASN A 63 -13.34 5.25 -16.96
C ASN A 63 -12.78 6.68 -16.96
N ASP A 64 -13.60 7.68 -17.06
CA ASP A 64 -13.22 9.11 -17.12
C ASP A 64 -12.38 9.61 -15.94
N ILE A 65 -12.43 8.91 -14.79
CA ILE A 65 -11.65 9.25 -13.61
C ILE A 65 -10.26 8.61 -13.58
N PHE A 66 -9.99 7.63 -14.45
CA PHE A 66 -8.67 7.01 -14.56
C PHE A 66 -7.89 7.60 -15.73
N GLU A 67 -6.62 7.90 -15.52
CA GLU A 67 -5.70 8.37 -16.55
C GLU A 67 -4.31 7.78 -16.39
N ILE A 68 -3.64 7.52 -17.50
CA ILE A 68 -2.22 7.18 -17.57
C ILE A 68 -1.45 8.44 -17.92
N ASP A 69 -0.47 8.80 -17.10
CA ASP A 69 0.35 9.98 -17.33
C ASP A 69 1.85 9.65 -17.27
N TRP A 70 2.68 10.53 -17.81
CA TRP A 70 4.06 10.24 -18.14
C TRP A 70 5.03 11.21 -17.45
N CYS A 71 6.14 10.68 -16.92
CA CYS A 71 7.19 11.49 -16.32
C CYS A 71 8.57 10.85 -16.53
N HIS A 72 9.63 11.51 -16.09
CA HIS A 72 10.97 10.93 -16.00
C HIS A 72 11.03 9.82 -14.96
N ASN A 73 11.98 8.89 -15.11
CA ASN A 73 12.14 7.79 -14.19
C ASN A 73 12.79 8.24 -12.87
N ILE A 74 11.97 8.61 -11.92
CA ILE A 74 12.35 8.87 -10.54
C ILE A 74 11.96 7.71 -9.61
N ARG A 75 11.87 6.49 -10.14
CA ARG A 75 11.55 5.25 -9.42
C ARG A 75 10.22 5.35 -8.65
N SER A 76 10.17 4.89 -7.38
CA SER A 76 8.94 4.94 -6.56
C SER A 76 8.44 6.36 -6.25
N TYR A 77 9.27 7.37 -6.40
CA TYR A 77 8.85 8.78 -6.27
C TYR A 77 7.81 9.20 -7.30
N LYS A 78 7.72 8.49 -8.43
CA LYS A 78 6.70 8.74 -9.47
C LYS A 78 5.28 8.74 -8.90
N LYS A 79 4.99 7.95 -7.86
CA LYS A 79 3.64 7.90 -7.27
C LYS A 79 3.21 9.19 -6.56
N LEU A 80 4.12 10.11 -6.21
CA LEU A 80 3.74 11.34 -5.49
C LEU A 80 4.27 12.62 -6.13
N ILE A 81 5.55 12.68 -6.52
CA ILE A 81 6.21 13.91 -6.95
C ILE A 81 5.53 14.57 -8.16
N PRO A 82 5.24 13.86 -9.28
CA PRO A 82 4.56 14.47 -10.41
C PRO A 82 3.12 14.86 -10.08
N THR A 83 2.44 14.11 -9.21
CA THR A 83 1.09 14.43 -8.77
C THR A 83 1.05 15.71 -7.94
N LEU A 84 2.04 15.95 -7.06
CA LEU A 84 2.17 17.21 -6.31
C LEU A 84 2.36 18.41 -7.26
N ARG A 85 3.07 18.23 -8.39
CA ARG A 85 3.25 19.28 -9.40
C ARG A 85 1.96 19.55 -10.18
N LYS A 86 1.22 18.49 -10.54
CA LYS A 86 -0.01 18.58 -11.36
C LYS A 86 -1.22 19.03 -10.54
N TYR A 87 -1.31 18.61 -9.27
CA TYR A 87 -2.47 18.84 -8.38
C TYR A 87 -2.04 19.45 -7.03
N PRO A 88 -1.40 20.64 -7.00
CA PRO A 88 -0.78 21.21 -5.79
C PRO A 88 -1.79 21.59 -4.70
N ASN A 89 -3.06 21.78 -5.05
CA ASN A 89 -4.12 22.23 -4.15
C ASN A 89 -5.14 21.15 -3.80
N ASP A 90 -4.91 19.92 -4.23
CA ASP A 90 -5.83 18.80 -4.02
C ASP A 90 -5.29 17.82 -2.97
N ILE A 91 -6.15 16.96 -2.46
CA ILE A 91 -5.77 15.85 -1.60
C ILE A 91 -5.19 14.76 -2.48
N ILE A 92 -4.00 14.28 -2.14
CA ILE A 92 -3.36 13.18 -2.84
C ILE A 92 -3.33 11.95 -1.94
N ILE A 93 -3.74 10.80 -2.48
CA ILE A 93 -3.64 9.50 -1.81
C ILE A 93 -2.71 8.64 -2.65
N THR A 94 -1.60 8.19 -2.07
CA THR A 94 -0.69 7.26 -2.78
C THR A 94 -1.11 5.82 -2.58
N ALA A 95 -0.96 5.01 -3.63
CA ALA A 95 -1.14 3.56 -3.62
C ALA A 95 0.07 2.87 -4.27
N ASP A 96 0.30 1.60 -3.95
CA ASP A 96 1.30 0.76 -4.61
C ASP A 96 0.62 -0.16 -5.66
N ASP A 97 1.39 -0.63 -6.63
CA ASP A 97 0.91 -1.35 -7.82
C ASP A 97 0.74 -2.88 -7.61
N ASP A 98 0.99 -3.36 -6.40
CA ASP A 98 1.03 -4.79 -6.06
C ASP A 98 0.09 -5.17 -4.90
N ILE A 99 -0.79 -4.26 -4.47
CA ILE A 99 -1.68 -4.47 -3.33
C ILE A 99 -3.13 -4.35 -3.76
N LEU A 100 -3.92 -5.35 -3.41
CA LEU A 100 -5.38 -5.33 -3.58
C LEU A 100 -6.03 -4.59 -2.41
N TYR A 101 -6.62 -3.44 -2.70
CA TYR A 101 -7.21 -2.56 -1.69
C TYR A 101 -8.70 -2.83 -1.49
N GLU A 102 -9.13 -2.99 -0.23
CA GLU A 102 -10.55 -3.12 0.07
C GLU A 102 -11.32 -1.81 -0.26
N PRO A 103 -12.60 -1.91 -0.60
CA PRO A 103 -13.40 -0.77 -1.07
C PRO A 103 -13.48 0.43 -0.12
N CYS A 104 -13.24 0.25 1.17
CA CYS A 104 -13.36 1.32 2.17
C CYS A 104 -12.05 2.09 2.45
N ARG A 105 -10.96 1.84 1.70
CA ARG A 105 -9.64 2.41 1.99
C ARG A 105 -9.60 3.93 1.86
N VAL A 106 -10.03 4.46 0.72
CA VAL A 106 -10.10 5.90 0.47
C VAL A 106 -11.05 6.57 1.48
N GLU A 107 -12.19 5.95 1.75
CA GLU A 107 -13.18 6.45 2.71
C GLU A 107 -12.60 6.60 4.13
N ASN A 108 -11.88 5.58 4.61
CA ASN A 108 -11.29 5.59 5.94
C ASN A 108 -10.21 6.68 6.09
N LEU A 109 -9.36 6.87 5.07
CA LEU A 109 -8.37 7.95 5.03
C LEU A 109 -9.06 9.31 5.04
N TYR A 110 -9.99 9.53 4.11
CA TYR A 110 -10.65 10.81 3.92
C TYR A 110 -11.50 11.21 5.13
N LYS A 111 -12.34 10.31 5.66
CA LYS A 111 -13.14 10.58 6.87
C LYS A 111 -12.27 10.82 8.11
N THR A 112 -11.11 10.19 8.20
CA THR A 112 -10.15 10.47 9.29
C THR A 112 -9.53 11.85 9.10
N TRP A 113 -9.12 12.20 7.89
CA TRP A 113 -8.55 13.51 7.59
C TRP A 113 -9.56 14.65 7.80
N GLN A 114 -10.81 14.51 7.41
CA GLN A 114 -11.85 15.52 7.65
C GLN A 114 -11.96 15.93 9.12
N LYS A 115 -11.70 15.01 10.04
CA LYS A 115 -11.69 15.26 11.50
C LYS A 115 -10.35 15.82 11.99
N HIS A 116 -9.29 15.68 11.21
CA HIS A 116 -7.91 15.97 11.60
C HIS A 116 -7.11 16.58 10.45
N LYS A 117 -7.61 17.70 9.88
CA LYS A 117 -7.15 18.33 8.64
C LYS A 117 -5.65 18.71 8.61
N ASN A 118 -5.01 18.82 9.77
CA ASN A 118 -3.59 19.20 9.89
C ASN A 118 -2.65 17.98 10.03
N ASN A 119 -3.14 16.77 9.74
CA ASN A 119 -2.33 15.56 9.81
C ASN A 119 -2.30 14.84 8.45
N ILE A 120 -1.15 14.27 8.09
CA ILE A 120 -1.06 13.21 7.09
C ILE A 120 -1.70 11.96 7.70
N ILE A 121 -2.53 11.26 6.94
CA ILE A 121 -3.24 10.07 7.41
C ILE A 121 -2.68 8.84 6.70
N ALA A 122 -2.25 7.84 7.47
CA ALA A 122 -1.73 6.60 6.92
C ALA A 122 -2.43 5.38 7.54
N HIS A 123 -2.68 4.37 6.74
CA HIS A 123 -3.25 3.11 7.23
C HIS A 123 -2.20 2.25 7.93
N ARG A 124 -1.00 2.18 7.35
CA ARG A 124 0.09 1.37 7.89
C ARG A 124 1.24 2.26 8.31
N VAL A 125 1.62 2.18 9.57
CA VAL A 125 2.68 2.98 10.14
C VAL A 125 3.60 2.17 11.04
N HIS A 126 4.86 2.60 11.11
CA HIS A 126 5.82 2.15 12.11
C HIS A 126 6.05 3.25 13.13
N TYR A 127 6.66 2.94 14.23
CA TYR A 127 7.06 3.93 15.23
C TYR A 127 8.58 3.96 15.35
N ILE A 128 9.17 5.09 14.98
CA ILE A 128 10.60 5.35 15.10
C ILE A 128 10.98 5.35 16.57
N VAL A 129 11.89 4.46 16.95
CA VAL A 129 12.43 4.38 18.30
C VAL A 129 13.71 5.21 18.39
N LYS A 130 13.74 6.12 19.37
CA LYS A 130 14.93 6.94 19.70
C LYS A 130 15.42 6.57 21.09
N LYS A 131 16.72 6.26 21.18
CA LYS A 131 17.42 5.97 22.43
C LYS A 131 18.72 6.77 22.46
N ASP A 132 19.10 7.31 23.61
CA ASP A 132 20.34 8.06 23.80
C ASP A 132 20.62 9.10 22.70
N ASN A 133 19.57 9.85 22.35
CA ASN A 133 19.54 10.87 21.30
C ASN A 133 19.86 10.35 19.87
N LYS A 134 19.81 9.02 19.65
CA LYS A 134 20.02 8.37 18.34
C LYS A 134 18.76 7.61 17.94
N ILE A 135 18.48 7.54 16.66
CA ILE A 135 17.45 6.66 16.12
C ILE A 135 17.99 5.23 16.14
N GLU A 136 17.19 4.29 16.69
CA GLU A 136 17.52 2.86 16.62
C GLU A 136 17.41 2.36 15.16
N PRO A 137 18.13 1.29 14.78
CA PRO A 137 18.02 0.67 13.47
C PRO A 137 16.55 0.35 13.10
N TYR A 138 16.22 0.44 11.81
CA TYR A 138 14.87 0.27 11.28
C TYR A 138 14.19 -1.01 11.78
N LEU A 139 14.90 -2.13 11.82
CA LEU A 139 14.38 -3.41 12.31
C LEU A 139 14.05 -3.43 13.81
N LYS A 140 14.54 -2.46 14.59
CA LYS A 140 14.21 -2.30 16.02
C LYS A 140 13.03 -1.35 16.26
N TRP A 141 12.48 -0.73 15.22
CA TRP A 141 11.29 0.09 15.35
C TRP A 141 10.06 -0.75 15.71
N LEU A 142 9.00 -0.09 16.18
CA LEU A 142 7.73 -0.79 16.42
C LEU A 142 6.93 -0.81 15.12
N HIS A 143 6.90 -1.98 14.49
CA HIS A 143 6.27 -2.14 13.18
C HIS A 143 4.76 -2.32 13.30
N CYS A 144 4.01 -1.79 12.32
CA CYS A 144 2.57 -1.96 12.13
C CYS A 144 1.78 -1.66 13.41
N ILE A 145 2.02 -0.50 14.02
CA ILE A 145 1.27 -0.08 15.19
C ILE A 145 -0.15 0.34 14.81
N THR A 146 -1.11 0.03 15.69
CA THR A 146 -2.54 0.16 15.37
C THR A 146 -3.20 1.37 16.02
N LYS A 147 -2.65 1.91 17.10
CA LYS A 147 -3.23 3.04 17.80
C LYS A 147 -2.18 3.84 18.58
N THR A 148 -2.13 5.13 18.33
CA THR A 148 -1.38 6.11 19.14
C THR A 148 -1.83 7.53 18.78
N ALA A 149 -1.40 8.54 19.54
CA ALA A 149 -1.56 9.95 19.20
C ALA A 149 -0.72 10.31 17.97
N PRO A 150 -1.11 11.36 17.20
CA PRO A 150 -0.30 11.87 16.09
C PRO A 150 1.08 12.29 16.55
N SER A 151 2.10 11.89 15.80
CA SER A 151 3.49 12.11 16.22
C SER A 151 4.43 12.23 15.03
N PHE A 152 5.59 12.88 15.21
CA PHE A 152 6.71 12.82 14.29
C PHE A 152 7.46 11.49 14.34
N ASN A 153 7.27 10.70 15.42
CA ASN A 153 7.80 9.34 15.51
C ASN A 153 7.03 8.35 14.65
N LEU A 154 5.84 8.72 14.13
CA LEU A 154 5.13 7.86 13.21
C LEU A 154 5.80 7.92 11.83
N PHE A 155 6.16 6.76 11.33
CA PHE A 155 6.73 6.56 10.02
C PHE A 155 5.68 5.94 9.11
N LEU A 156 5.24 6.68 8.11
CA LEU A 156 4.29 6.20 7.10
C LEU A 156 4.93 5.14 6.21
N THR A 157 4.16 4.16 5.76
CA THR A 157 4.58 3.25 4.70
C THR A 157 3.60 3.33 3.54
N GLY A 158 4.10 3.55 2.32
CA GLY A 158 3.30 3.71 1.10
C GLY A 158 2.35 2.54 0.84
N ALA A 159 2.81 1.33 1.16
CA ALA A 159 2.08 0.08 0.96
C ALA A 159 0.64 0.06 1.52
N GLY A 160 0.36 0.79 2.60
CA GLY A 160 -0.98 0.85 3.20
C GLY A 160 -1.92 1.90 2.62
N MET A 161 -1.52 2.71 1.66
CA MET A 161 -2.07 3.99 1.26
C MET A 161 -1.84 5.11 2.29
N VAL A 162 -1.50 6.28 1.78
CA VAL A 162 -1.27 7.48 2.59
C VAL A 162 -1.96 8.68 1.95
N LEU A 163 -2.70 9.44 2.77
CA LEU A 163 -3.34 10.68 2.37
C LEU A 163 -2.48 11.88 2.75
N TYR A 164 -2.16 12.70 1.77
CA TYR A 164 -1.45 13.97 1.87
C TYR A 164 -2.40 15.11 1.52
N PHE A 165 -2.43 16.16 2.34
CA PHE A 165 -3.23 17.35 2.10
C PHE A 165 -2.35 18.49 1.54
N PRO A 166 -2.92 19.51 0.90
CA PRO A 166 -2.15 20.62 0.32
C PRO A 166 -1.20 21.29 1.34
N ASN A 167 0.02 21.58 0.92
CA ASN A 167 1.06 22.24 1.75
C ASN A 167 1.51 21.45 2.99
N CYS A 168 1.33 20.13 3.03
CA CYS A 168 1.74 19.28 4.15
C CYS A 168 3.25 19.02 4.22
N PHE A 169 4.02 19.39 3.19
CA PHE A 169 5.46 19.14 3.09
C PHE A 169 6.31 20.41 3.20
N TYR A 170 7.56 20.22 3.59
CA TYR A 170 8.61 21.23 3.54
C TYR A 170 8.96 21.57 2.08
N GLU A 171 9.47 22.76 1.83
CA GLU A 171 9.71 23.32 0.48
C GLU A 171 10.63 22.48 -0.41
N ASP A 172 11.50 21.66 0.17
CA ASP A 172 12.42 20.81 -0.56
C ASP A 172 11.76 19.54 -1.16
N ILE A 173 10.49 19.31 -0.91
CA ILE A 173 9.78 18.07 -1.32
C ILE A 173 9.98 17.73 -2.80
N LEU A 174 10.04 18.74 -3.68
CA LEU A 174 10.17 18.58 -5.14
C LEU A 174 11.62 18.63 -5.64
N LYS A 175 12.63 18.74 -4.76
CA LYS A 175 14.04 18.83 -5.12
C LYS A 175 14.59 17.43 -5.47
N GLU A 176 14.58 17.12 -6.75
CA GLU A 176 14.96 15.81 -7.27
C GLU A 176 16.40 15.43 -6.94
N GLU A 177 17.33 16.37 -7.06
CA GLU A 177 18.73 16.20 -6.72
C GLU A 177 18.94 15.80 -5.26
N LEU A 178 18.07 16.22 -4.34
CA LEU A 178 18.18 15.88 -2.93
C LEU A 178 17.62 14.49 -2.64
N PHE A 179 16.41 14.17 -3.09
CA PHE A 179 15.86 12.85 -2.79
C PHE A 179 16.61 11.73 -3.52
N THR A 180 17.10 11.97 -4.73
CA THR A 180 17.92 11.02 -5.45
C THR A 180 19.27 10.77 -4.76
N LYS A 181 19.83 11.80 -4.12
CA LYS A 181 21.08 11.70 -3.36
C LYS A 181 20.89 11.05 -1.98
N LEU A 182 19.86 11.48 -1.25
CA LEU A 182 19.70 11.16 0.18
C LEU A 182 18.91 9.89 0.45
N SER A 183 17.97 9.53 -0.43
CA SER A 183 17.07 8.37 -0.25
C SER A 183 16.62 7.77 -1.58
N PRO A 184 17.52 7.32 -2.46
CA PRO A 184 17.20 6.99 -3.86
C PRO A 184 16.20 5.86 -4.06
N THR A 185 16.01 4.95 -3.09
CA THR A 185 15.11 3.79 -3.21
C THR A 185 14.10 3.68 -2.06
N ALA A 186 14.06 4.64 -1.13
CA ALA A 186 13.15 4.64 0.01
C ALA A 186 12.41 5.98 0.11
N ASP A 187 11.46 6.18 -0.80
CA ASP A 187 10.63 7.38 -0.87
C ASP A 187 9.87 7.68 0.43
N ASP A 188 9.46 6.65 1.18
CA ASP A 188 8.81 6.80 2.48
C ASP A 188 9.67 7.59 3.48
N ILE A 189 11.01 7.44 3.44
CA ILE A 189 11.95 8.20 4.30
C ILE A 189 11.92 9.68 3.93
N TRP A 190 11.94 10.00 2.63
CA TRP A 190 11.86 11.36 2.14
C TRP A 190 10.54 12.02 2.52
N PHE A 191 9.41 11.36 2.25
CA PHE A 191 8.08 11.90 2.55
C PHE A 191 7.86 12.12 4.04
N TRP A 192 8.34 11.18 4.89
CA TRP A 192 8.35 11.35 6.33
C TRP A 192 9.21 12.56 6.77
N ALA A 193 10.42 12.70 6.22
CA ALA A 193 11.32 13.78 6.58
C ALA A 193 10.77 15.14 6.17
N MET A 194 10.27 15.28 4.94
CA MET A 194 9.67 16.52 4.45
C MET A 194 8.42 16.92 5.23
N SER A 195 7.56 15.98 5.61
CA SER A 195 6.43 16.25 6.47
C SER A 195 6.86 16.66 7.88
N THR A 196 7.87 16.02 8.44
CA THR A 196 8.41 16.33 9.77
C THR A 196 9.08 17.69 9.81
N LEU A 197 9.86 18.07 8.79
CA LEU A 197 10.47 19.40 8.66
C LEU A 197 9.39 20.48 8.58
N LYS A 198 8.34 20.28 7.82
CA LYS A 198 7.17 21.18 7.75
C LYS A 198 6.48 21.37 9.10
N GLY A 199 6.59 20.39 9.99
CA GLY A 199 5.86 20.36 11.26
C GLY A 199 4.53 19.62 11.16
N THR A 200 4.30 18.89 10.07
CA THR A 200 3.12 18.06 9.86
C THR A 200 3.28 16.70 10.52
N LYS A 201 2.39 16.37 11.44
CA LYS A 201 2.39 15.07 12.10
C LYS A 201 1.65 14.03 11.28
N ILE A 202 2.07 12.78 11.43
CA ILE A 202 1.36 11.62 10.89
C ILE A 202 0.36 11.11 11.92
N ARG A 203 -0.81 10.68 11.44
CA ARG A 203 -1.89 10.06 12.22
C ARG A 203 -2.28 8.73 11.57
N ILE A 204 -2.56 7.74 12.39
CA ILE A 204 -3.10 6.45 11.95
C ILE A 204 -4.56 6.64 11.55
N ALA A 205 -4.97 6.08 10.42
CA ALA A 205 -6.36 6.01 10.01
C ALA A 205 -7.22 5.26 11.05
N LYS A 206 -8.52 5.57 11.12
CA LYS A 206 -9.42 4.93 12.09
C LYS A 206 -9.43 3.40 11.96
N SER A 207 -9.38 2.89 10.74
CA SER A 207 -9.21 1.46 10.44
C SER A 207 -7.79 1.27 9.92
N CYS A 208 -6.85 0.99 10.80
CA CYS A 208 -5.47 0.71 10.42
C CYS A 208 -5.33 -0.70 9.86
N ILE A 209 -4.29 -0.90 9.06
CA ILE A 209 -4.02 -2.13 8.38
C ILE A 209 -2.68 -2.67 8.83
N THR A 210 -2.69 -3.91 9.27
CA THR A 210 -1.48 -4.65 9.65
C THR A 210 -1.07 -5.64 8.57
N ASP A 211 -2.04 -6.23 7.90
CA ASP A 211 -1.83 -7.24 6.86
C ASP A 211 -2.27 -6.68 5.49
N LEU A 212 -1.45 -6.89 4.48
CA LEU A 212 -1.69 -6.45 3.11
C LEU A 212 -1.98 -7.67 2.23
N THR A 213 -2.90 -7.53 1.30
CA THR A 213 -3.20 -8.54 0.29
C THR A 213 -2.42 -8.19 -0.96
N TYR A 214 -1.33 -8.92 -1.19
CA TYR A 214 -0.51 -8.72 -2.38
C TYR A 214 -1.05 -9.51 -3.57
N ILE A 215 -0.82 -9.01 -4.77
CA ILE A 215 -0.98 -9.76 -6.01
C ILE A 215 0.06 -10.89 -6.02
N ASP A 216 -0.34 -12.10 -6.40
CA ASP A 216 0.54 -13.27 -6.41
C ASP A 216 1.78 -13.03 -7.30
N GLY A 217 2.97 -13.40 -6.77
CA GLY A 217 4.25 -13.27 -7.45
C GLY A 217 4.93 -11.88 -7.35
N THR A 218 4.26 -10.86 -6.80
CA THR A 218 4.83 -9.50 -6.71
C THR A 218 5.72 -9.24 -5.49
N PRO A 219 5.55 -9.90 -4.33
CA PRO A 219 6.39 -9.65 -3.14
C PRO A 219 7.88 -9.93 -3.36
N GLU A 220 8.21 -10.86 -4.25
CA GLU A 220 9.60 -11.30 -4.50
C GLU A 220 10.46 -10.24 -5.19
N SER A 221 9.83 -9.31 -5.93
CA SER A 221 10.48 -8.21 -6.65
C SER A 221 10.42 -6.86 -5.92
N GLY A 222 9.95 -6.84 -4.68
CA GLY A 222 9.70 -5.60 -3.93
C GLY A 222 10.97 -4.90 -3.45
N LEU A 223 10.98 -3.55 -3.50
CA LEU A 223 12.05 -2.71 -2.92
C LEU A 223 12.29 -2.97 -1.42
N TYR A 224 11.31 -3.55 -0.73
CA TYR A 224 11.46 -3.97 0.67
C TYR A 224 12.69 -4.86 0.90
N HIS A 225 12.92 -5.84 0.00
CA HIS A 225 14.08 -6.73 0.12
C HIS A 225 15.41 -5.97 -0.01
N ILE A 226 15.50 -5.04 -0.96
CA ILE A 226 16.67 -4.20 -1.15
C ILE A 226 16.88 -3.28 0.05
N ASN A 227 15.83 -2.60 0.50
CA ASN A 227 15.93 -1.58 1.54
C ASN A 227 16.15 -2.18 2.93
N CYS A 228 15.61 -3.36 3.23
CA CYS A 228 15.75 -4.02 4.53
C CYS A 228 16.98 -4.93 4.61
N ASN A 229 17.21 -5.79 3.59
CA ASN A 229 18.30 -6.77 3.64
C ASN A 229 19.69 -6.13 3.47
N GLU A 230 19.77 -5.01 2.75
CA GLU A 230 21.01 -4.26 2.55
C GLU A 230 21.18 -3.09 3.54
N ASN A 231 20.34 -3.01 4.58
CA ASN A 231 20.33 -1.94 5.59
C ASN A 231 20.22 -0.52 4.97
N LYS A 232 19.66 -0.37 3.78
CA LYS A 232 19.54 0.91 3.09
C LYS A 232 18.63 1.88 3.83
N ASN A 233 17.59 1.38 4.52
CA ASN A 233 16.73 2.24 5.35
C ASN A 233 17.55 2.97 6.44
N ASP A 234 18.48 2.28 7.08
CA ASP A 234 19.33 2.89 8.12
C ASP A 234 20.32 3.88 7.52
N LEU A 235 20.91 3.52 6.38
CA LEU A 235 21.82 4.40 5.63
C LEU A 235 21.11 5.70 5.22
N TYR A 236 19.94 5.61 4.59
CA TYR A 236 19.19 6.77 4.11
C TYR A 236 18.65 7.61 5.26
N MET A 237 18.18 6.97 6.33
CA MET A 237 17.79 7.69 7.54
C MET A 237 18.97 8.48 8.11
N LYS A 238 20.17 7.88 8.16
CA LYS A 238 21.37 8.58 8.60
C LYS A 238 21.70 9.76 7.68
N GLN A 239 21.69 9.59 6.35
CA GLN A 239 21.93 10.66 5.39
C GLN A 239 20.91 11.82 5.55
N MET A 240 19.65 11.50 5.78
CA MET A 240 18.60 12.49 6.06
C MET A 240 18.87 13.29 7.34
N LEU A 241 19.30 12.63 8.41
CA LEU A 241 19.61 13.28 9.69
C LEU A 241 20.89 14.11 9.62
N ASP A 242 21.89 13.67 8.87
CA ASP A 242 23.13 14.41 8.66
C ASP A 242 22.87 15.69 7.84
N TYR A 243 21.98 15.63 6.84
CA TYR A 243 21.64 16.78 6.00
C TYR A 243 20.62 17.73 6.67
N TYR A 244 19.63 17.18 7.39
CA TYR A 244 18.60 17.93 8.12
C TYR A 244 18.67 17.63 9.63
N PRO A 245 19.64 18.16 10.37
CA PRO A 245 19.88 17.80 11.79
C PRO A 245 18.72 18.17 12.72
N THR A 246 17.83 19.07 12.33
CA THR A 246 16.62 19.41 13.09
C THR A 246 15.61 18.29 13.19
N LEU A 247 15.66 17.30 12.31
CA LEU A 247 14.76 16.14 12.34
C LEU A 247 14.86 15.37 13.65
N ILE A 248 16.09 15.12 14.17
CA ILE A 248 16.29 14.35 15.39
C ILE A 248 15.67 15.04 16.62
N GLN A 249 15.58 16.37 16.62
CA GLN A 249 14.99 17.15 17.71
C GLN A 249 13.48 16.98 17.79
N LYS A 250 12.81 16.73 16.67
CA LYS A 250 11.35 16.53 16.59
C LYS A 250 10.91 15.15 17.04
N ILE A 251 11.82 14.15 17.06
CA ILE A 251 11.53 12.78 17.44
C ILE A 251 11.65 12.62 18.96
N ASN A 252 10.59 12.17 19.62
CA ASN A 252 10.57 11.96 21.06
C ASN A 252 11.27 10.66 21.47
N SER A 253 12.03 10.69 22.58
CA SER A 253 12.62 9.50 23.20
C SER A 253 11.61 8.69 24.02
N LYS A 254 10.48 9.30 24.42
CA LYS A 254 9.45 8.60 25.18
C LYS A 254 8.75 7.57 24.29
N LYS A 255 8.69 6.33 24.74
CA LYS A 255 7.85 5.32 24.08
C LYS A 255 6.40 5.80 24.10
N PRO A 256 5.66 5.65 22.98
CA PRO A 256 4.26 6.02 22.97
C PRO A 256 3.47 5.12 23.91
N PHE A 257 2.38 5.64 24.45
CA PHE A 257 1.36 4.79 25.03
C PHE A 257 0.67 4.06 23.88
N ILE A 258 1.16 2.87 23.55
CA ILE A 258 0.56 2.00 22.53
C ILE A 258 -0.53 1.22 23.21
N ILE A 259 -1.79 1.52 22.89
CA ILE A 259 -2.89 0.64 23.22
C ILE A 259 -2.83 -0.51 22.22
N SER A 260 -2.23 -1.59 22.68
CA SER A 260 -2.19 -2.96 22.13
C SER A 260 -1.56 -3.13 20.74
N LYS A 261 -0.46 -3.86 20.68
CA LYS A 261 -0.44 -5.06 19.82
C LYS A 261 -1.77 -5.78 20.07
N ILE A 262 -2.48 -6.19 19.03
CA ILE A 262 -3.46 -7.27 19.18
C ILE A 262 -2.68 -8.38 19.88
N ASN A 263 -2.90 -8.56 21.17
CA ASN A 263 -2.38 -9.70 21.89
C ASN A 263 -2.99 -10.90 21.16
N LYS A 264 -2.23 -11.48 20.23
CA LYS A 264 -2.57 -12.82 19.74
C LYS A 264 -2.76 -13.60 21.03
N LYS A 265 -4.00 -14.04 21.29
CA LYS A 265 -4.30 -14.79 22.51
C LYS A 265 -3.20 -15.83 22.63
N TRP A 266 -2.66 -16.05 23.83
CA TRP A 266 -1.48 -16.89 24.07
C TRP A 266 -1.50 -18.23 23.30
N TYR A 267 -2.71 -18.80 23.09
CA TYR A 267 -2.92 -20.02 22.29
C TYR A 267 -2.65 -19.81 20.78
N GLN A 268 -2.75 -18.58 20.24
CA GLN A 268 -2.37 -18.28 18.84
C GLN A 268 -0.86 -18.17 18.65
N GLN A 269 -0.11 -17.98 19.75
CA GLN A 269 1.36 -18.12 19.75
C GLN A 269 1.78 -19.58 19.80
N ILE A 270 0.94 -20.44 20.43
CA ILE A 270 1.18 -21.88 20.53
C ILE A 270 0.70 -22.62 19.27
N LEU A 271 -0.40 -22.13 18.67
CA LEU A 271 -1.04 -22.77 17.52
C LEU A 271 -1.42 -21.69 16.49
N SER A 272 -0.72 -21.65 15.36
CA SER A 272 -1.09 -20.78 14.25
C SER A 272 -1.13 -21.57 12.96
N VAL A 273 -2.09 -21.25 12.09
CA VAL A 273 -2.21 -21.82 10.76
C VAL A 273 -2.08 -20.67 9.77
N LYS A 274 -1.07 -20.74 8.90
CA LYS A 274 -0.90 -19.81 7.77
C LYS A 274 -1.05 -20.59 6.47
N ASN A 275 -1.65 -19.95 5.49
CA ASN A 275 -1.64 -20.44 4.13
C ASN A 275 -0.39 -19.85 3.44
N GLU A 276 0.55 -20.71 3.06
CA GLU A 276 1.72 -20.34 2.25
C GLU A 276 1.59 -21.05 0.92
N PHE A 277 1.24 -20.36 -0.15
CA PHE A 277 1.08 -20.92 -1.50
C PHE A 277 0.26 -22.26 -1.51
N ASN A 278 0.87 -23.33 -1.97
CA ASN A 278 0.25 -24.65 -2.04
C ASN A 278 0.31 -25.44 -0.71
N HIS A 279 0.66 -24.80 0.40
CA HIS A 279 0.81 -25.45 1.70
C HIS A 279 -0.03 -24.79 2.78
N LYS A 280 -0.52 -25.58 3.72
CA LYS A 280 -0.95 -25.10 5.04
C LYS A 280 0.22 -25.29 5.99
N VAL A 281 0.68 -24.19 6.60
CA VAL A 281 1.74 -24.21 7.61
C VAL A 281 1.10 -24.12 8.97
N TRP A 282 1.24 -25.16 9.76
CA TRP A 282 0.84 -25.20 11.16
C TRP A 282 2.07 -24.87 12.00
N THR A 283 1.96 -23.90 12.87
CA THR A 283 3.00 -23.64 13.88
C THR A 283 2.45 -24.08 15.21
N ILE A 284 3.05 -25.11 15.79
CA ILE A 284 2.70 -25.67 17.11
C ILE A 284 3.93 -25.54 18.00
N LEU A 285 3.83 -24.76 19.09
CA LEU A 285 4.95 -24.50 20.02
C LEU A 285 6.24 -24.04 19.33
N GLY A 286 6.10 -23.22 18.28
CA GLY A 286 7.24 -22.73 17.49
C GLY A 286 7.74 -23.67 16.41
N LEU A 287 7.31 -24.91 16.36
CA LEU A 287 7.64 -25.86 15.28
C LEU A 287 6.70 -25.65 14.09
N LYS A 288 7.27 -25.46 12.90
CA LYS A 288 6.51 -25.28 11.65
C LYS A 288 6.37 -26.62 10.94
N ILE A 289 5.13 -27.08 10.76
CA ILE A 289 4.80 -28.29 10.01
C ILE A 289 4.08 -27.84 8.72
N LYS A 290 4.65 -28.18 7.55
CA LYS A 290 4.08 -27.86 6.24
C LYS A 290 3.29 -29.04 5.70
N PHE A 291 2.01 -28.81 5.38
CA PHE A 291 1.16 -29.77 4.68
C PHE A 291 0.89 -29.27 3.27
N LYS A 292 1.20 -30.10 2.26
CA LYS A 292 0.86 -29.81 0.86
C LYS A 292 -0.67 -29.77 0.71
N ARG A 293 -1.24 -28.70 0.16
CA ARG A 293 -2.67 -28.70 -0.18
C ARG A 293 -2.91 -29.79 -1.23
N LYS A 294 -3.85 -30.70 -0.98
CA LYS A 294 -4.42 -31.50 -2.06
C LYS A 294 -5.17 -30.51 -2.96
N ASN A 295 -4.74 -30.34 -4.20
CA ASN A 295 -5.53 -29.65 -5.21
C ASN A 295 -6.89 -30.36 -5.24
N LYS A 296 -7.95 -29.66 -4.84
CA LYS A 296 -9.28 -30.08 -5.25
C LYS A 296 -9.28 -29.82 -6.76
N THR A 297 -9.21 -30.87 -7.52
CA THR A 297 -9.58 -30.86 -8.94
C THR A 297 -10.92 -30.10 -9.01
N PRO A 298 -11.10 -29.14 -9.90
CA PRO A 298 -12.42 -28.56 -10.09
C PRO A 298 -13.35 -29.75 -10.37
N GLN A 299 -14.41 -29.92 -9.57
CA GLN A 299 -15.48 -30.80 -9.91
C GLN A 299 -16.02 -30.27 -11.24
N THR A 300 -15.65 -30.97 -12.28
CA THR A 300 -16.10 -30.73 -13.65
C THR A 300 -17.63 -30.66 -13.66
N LEU A 301 -18.14 -29.79 -14.49
CA LEU A 301 -19.54 -29.55 -14.87
C LEU A 301 -20.41 -30.81 -15.10
N VAL A 302 -19.83 -31.97 -15.09
CA VAL A 302 -20.48 -33.30 -15.24
C VAL A 302 -21.45 -33.62 -14.10
N GLY A 303 -21.27 -33.08 -12.89
CA GLY A 303 -22.19 -33.29 -11.76
C GLY A 303 -23.52 -32.50 -11.90
N VAL A 304 -23.43 -31.29 -12.44
CA VAL A 304 -24.61 -30.40 -12.60
C VAL A 304 -25.46 -30.82 -13.81
N GLU A 305 -24.86 -31.36 -14.86
CA GLU A 305 -25.63 -31.90 -16.01
C GLU A 305 -26.37 -33.17 -15.66
N ARG A 306 -25.83 -34.09 -14.89
CA ARG A 306 -26.52 -35.28 -14.41
C ARG A 306 -27.70 -35.00 -13.47
N GLU A 307 -27.64 -33.93 -12.69
CA GLU A 307 -28.74 -33.52 -11.84
C GLU A 307 -29.87 -32.89 -12.66
N ARG A 308 -29.56 -32.07 -13.66
CA ARG A 308 -30.51 -31.50 -14.60
C ARG A 308 -31.16 -32.54 -15.52
N GLU A 309 -30.46 -33.60 -15.92
CA GLU A 309 -31.05 -34.74 -16.66
C GLU A 309 -32.04 -35.50 -15.79
N ARG A 310 -31.70 -35.79 -14.54
CA ARG A 310 -32.62 -36.45 -13.61
C ARG A 310 -33.88 -35.61 -13.27
N GLU A 311 -33.79 -34.30 -13.24
CA GLU A 311 -34.94 -33.41 -13.08
C GLU A 311 -35.83 -33.44 -14.32
N ARG A 312 -35.28 -33.39 -15.52
CA ARG A 312 -36.04 -33.52 -16.77
C ARG A 312 -36.74 -34.89 -16.94
N GLU A 313 -36.08 -35.97 -16.53
CA GLU A 313 -36.70 -37.29 -16.53
C GLU A 313 -37.87 -37.40 -15.52
N ARG A 314 -37.81 -36.73 -14.39
CA ARG A 314 -38.89 -36.66 -13.41
C ARG A 314 -40.08 -35.81 -13.93
N GLU A 315 -39.82 -34.72 -14.60
CA GLU A 315 -40.90 -33.87 -15.19
C GLU A 315 -41.59 -34.57 -16.38
N SER A 316 -40.86 -35.36 -17.18
CA SER A 316 -41.45 -36.10 -18.29
C SER A 316 -42.29 -37.31 -17.84
N SER A 317 -42.02 -37.87 -16.65
CA SER A 317 -42.83 -38.97 -16.10
C SER A 317 -44.14 -38.49 -15.44
N PHE A 318 -44.29 -37.17 -15.15
CA PHE A 318 -45.54 -36.59 -14.64
C PHE A 318 -46.51 -36.14 -15.74
N SER A 319 -46.05 -36.01 -16.99
CA SER A 319 -46.89 -35.54 -18.10
C SER A 319 -47.55 -36.67 -18.94
N ASN A 320 -47.27 -37.98 -18.65
CA ASN A 320 -47.83 -39.10 -19.37
C ASN A 320 -48.77 -39.97 -18.53
N GLY A 321 -49.41 -39.37 -17.52
CA GLY A 321 -50.39 -40.04 -16.65
C GLY A 321 -51.62 -39.18 -16.40
N ILE A 322 -52.36 -38.83 -17.49
CA ILE A 322 -53.78 -38.45 -17.48
C ILE A 322 -54.37 -38.96 -18.80
#